data_8e0ae8bed520b3d7b452e6bcd8cbce33
#
_entry.id   8e0ae8bed520b3d7b452e6bcd8cbce33
#
_cell.length_a   1.000
_cell.length_b   1.000
_cell.length_c   1.000
_cell.angle_alpha   90.00
_cell.angle_beta   90.00
_cell.angle_gamma   90.00
#
_symmetry.space_group_name_H-M   'P 1'
#
loop_
_entity.id
_entity.type
_entity.pdbx_description
1 polymer ?
#
loop_
_entity_poly.entity_id
_entity_poly.type
_entity_poly.pdbx_seq_one_letter_code
_entity_poly.pdbx_strand_id
1 'polypeptide(L)'
;MIRYLLITIVFLSACKTAETQPIAFPGAEGFGKYATGGRGGKVIKVTTLNDTGEGSFRNALRKKYPRIIVFEVSGIIELESTLDVNHGELTIAGQSAPGDGITLKNFPMKVKGDNVIIRYIRSRMGDQRKTQDDAISITNCKNVIVDHCSFSWATDECATFYDNENLTVQYSIISESLNKSVHQKGEHGYGGIWGGKKASFHHNLFAHHKSRNPRLHGARYHKQPDQEIVDFRNNVIYNWQSNNTYGGEEGNHNIVNNYYKAGPATRSKKDKFLNPYAPFGTFYLEGNIIEGQEDVNQNNWKGVAADPSKTETLRLDRPIDVTAIPSESAEEAFTSVLASVGASHRQDAIDKRIIEEVRNGSATFENGIIDSQSEVGSWPKHKSMRVPKDSDQDGMPDKWEKQNGLNPNQDDGTGYSLDKNFTNVEVYLNGLLDEK
;
A
#
# COMPACT_ATOMS: atom_id res chain seq x y z
N MET A 1 -43.22 29.95 61.27
CA MET A 1 -42.38 28.81 60.85
C MET A 1 -42.46 28.65 59.32
N ILE A 2 -41.50 29.17 58.60
CA ILE A 2 -41.47 29.09 57.12
C ILE A 2 -40.62 27.89 56.77
N ARG A 3 -41.17 26.90 56.08
CA ARG A 3 -40.45 25.72 55.59
C ARG A 3 -39.87 26.03 54.18
N TYR A 4 -38.56 26.06 54.03
CA TYR A 4 -37.87 26.11 52.74
C TYR A 4 -37.83 24.71 52.12
N LEU A 5 -38.42 24.60 50.92
CA LEU A 5 -38.33 23.39 50.09
C LEU A 5 -37.07 23.47 49.22
N LEU A 6 -36.05 22.66 49.49
CA LEU A 6 -34.87 22.53 48.64
C LEU A 6 -35.25 21.66 47.44
N ILE A 7 -35.26 22.24 46.25
CA ILE A 7 -35.38 21.49 45.00
C ILE A 7 -33.96 21.17 44.51
N THR A 8 -33.58 19.91 44.60
CA THR A 8 -32.31 19.41 44.06
C THR A 8 -32.48 19.13 42.55
N ILE A 9 -31.94 19.99 41.69
CA ILE A 9 -31.90 19.76 40.24
C ILE A 9 -30.74 18.82 39.95
N VAL A 10 -31.04 17.58 39.59
CA VAL A 10 -30.05 16.61 39.07
C VAL A 10 -29.83 16.90 37.61
N PHE A 11 -28.65 17.45 37.29
CA PHE A 11 -28.18 17.54 35.90
C PHE A 11 -27.75 16.16 35.44
N LEU A 12 -28.56 15.48 34.65
CA LEU A 12 -28.13 14.34 33.84
C LEU A 12 -27.24 14.86 32.68
N SER A 13 -25.93 14.80 32.87
CA SER A 13 -24.99 15.03 31.80
C SER A 13 -25.07 13.84 30.85
N ALA A 14 -25.77 13.99 29.72
CA ALA A 14 -25.76 13.02 28.65
C ALA A 14 -24.36 13.01 28.04
N CYS A 15 -23.56 12.04 28.43
CA CYS A 15 -22.27 11.77 27.77
C CYS A 15 -22.61 11.30 26.33
N LYS A 16 -22.55 12.23 25.34
CA LYS A 16 -22.57 11.87 23.93
C LYS A 16 -21.30 11.09 23.70
N THR A 17 -21.41 9.77 23.54
CA THR A 17 -20.32 8.97 22.95
C THR A 17 -20.04 9.58 21.58
N ALA A 18 -18.85 10.13 21.41
CA ALA A 18 -18.42 10.59 20.08
C ALA A 18 -18.53 9.39 19.15
N GLU A 19 -19.35 9.51 18.10
CA GLU A 19 -19.38 8.50 17.04
C GLU A 19 -17.96 8.44 16.44
N THR A 20 -17.31 7.30 16.60
CA THR A 20 -16.01 7.07 16.00
C THR A 20 -16.20 7.01 14.48
N GLN A 21 -15.47 7.85 13.75
CA GLN A 21 -15.50 7.85 12.28
C GLN A 21 -15.22 6.42 11.76
N PRO A 22 -16.06 5.88 10.85
CA PRO A 22 -15.82 4.55 10.29
C PRO A 22 -14.50 4.48 9.55
N ILE A 23 -13.78 3.36 9.73
CA ILE A 23 -12.54 3.09 8.99
C ILE A 23 -12.83 2.67 7.56
N ALA A 24 -11.82 2.66 6.70
CA ALA A 24 -11.93 2.30 5.28
C ALA A 24 -12.50 0.89 5.07
N PHE A 25 -11.98 -0.08 5.83
CA PHE A 25 -12.39 -1.49 5.84
C PHE A 25 -11.83 -2.15 7.11
N PRO A 26 -12.31 -3.32 7.55
CA PRO A 26 -11.71 -4.06 8.66
C PRO A 26 -10.22 -4.33 8.41
N GLY A 27 -9.36 -3.93 9.35
CA GLY A 27 -7.90 -4.02 9.21
C GLY A 27 -7.25 -2.82 8.53
N ALA A 28 -7.98 -1.74 8.21
CA ALA A 28 -7.38 -0.49 7.78
C ALA A 28 -6.69 0.22 8.96
N GLU A 29 -5.41 0.54 8.81
CA GLU A 29 -4.56 1.10 9.86
C GLU A 29 -3.83 2.37 9.40
N GLY A 30 -3.11 3.02 10.31
CA GLY A 30 -2.32 4.20 10.02
C GLY A 30 -3.12 5.46 9.68
N PHE A 31 -2.45 6.45 9.13
CA PHE A 31 -3.04 7.76 8.86
C PHE A 31 -4.15 7.75 7.80
N GLY A 32 -4.07 6.85 6.82
CA GLY A 32 -5.07 6.71 5.74
C GLY A 32 -6.31 5.90 6.12
N LYS A 33 -6.40 5.35 7.34
CA LYS A 33 -7.46 4.40 7.73
C LYS A 33 -8.89 4.96 7.68
N TYR A 34 -9.04 6.28 7.62
CA TYR A 34 -10.34 6.92 7.55
C TYR A 34 -10.74 7.33 6.12
N ALA A 35 -10.01 6.90 5.10
CA ALA A 35 -10.44 7.05 3.73
C ALA A 35 -11.80 6.36 3.55
N THR A 36 -12.78 7.07 3.02
CA THR A 36 -14.11 6.51 2.75
C THR A 36 -14.23 5.96 1.34
N GLY A 37 -13.29 6.33 0.47
CA GLY A 37 -13.31 5.90 -0.93
C GLY A 37 -14.63 6.20 -1.62
N GLY A 38 -15.20 5.21 -2.27
CA GLY A 38 -16.48 5.30 -2.97
C GLY A 38 -17.71 4.96 -2.13
N ARG A 39 -17.61 4.89 -0.81
CA ARG A 39 -18.70 4.48 0.11
C ARG A 39 -20.00 5.25 -0.16
N GLY A 40 -21.11 4.51 -0.30
CA GLY A 40 -22.42 5.07 -0.61
C GLY A 40 -22.58 5.58 -2.04
N GLY A 41 -21.52 5.49 -2.87
CA GLY A 41 -21.54 5.81 -4.29
C GLY A 41 -21.95 4.63 -5.16
N LYS A 42 -21.99 4.84 -6.48
CA LYS A 42 -22.41 3.79 -7.43
C LYS A 42 -21.42 2.64 -7.51
N VAL A 43 -21.92 1.42 -7.56
CA VAL A 43 -21.13 0.24 -7.94
C VAL A 43 -20.93 0.22 -9.45
N ILE A 44 -19.69 0.05 -9.91
CA ILE A 44 -19.35 -0.04 -11.33
C ILE A 44 -18.61 -1.35 -11.58
N LYS A 45 -19.12 -2.14 -12.49
CA LYS A 45 -18.59 -3.47 -12.84
C LYS A 45 -17.63 -3.37 -14.01
N VAL A 46 -16.41 -3.89 -13.83
CA VAL A 46 -15.46 -4.08 -14.92
C VAL A 46 -15.70 -5.45 -15.52
N THR A 47 -16.15 -5.47 -16.77
CA THR A 47 -16.63 -6.67 -17.46
C THR A 47 -15.74 -7.10 -18.62
N THR A 48 -14.70 -6.33 -18.94
CA THR A 48 -13.72 -6.65 -19.99
C THR A 48 -12.30 -6.33 -19.56
N LEU A 49 -11.33 -7.07 -20.08
CA LEU A 49 -9.90 -6.81 -19.95
C LEU A 49 -9.35 -5.81 -20.97
N ASN A 50 -10.17 -5.32 -21.88
CA ASN A 50 -9.77 -4.29 -22.83
C ASN A 50 -9.40 -3.01 -22.09
N ASP A 51 -8.37 -2.30 -22.55
CA ASP A 51 -7.95 -1.05 -21.94
C ASP A 51 -9.02 0.05 -22.03
N THR A 52 -9.76 0.10 -23.12
CA THR A 52 -10.74 1.14 -23.41
C THR A 52 -12.13 0.56 -23.77
N GLY A 53 -13.12 1.44 -23.85
CA GLY A 53 -14.50 1.06 -24.19
C GLY A 53 -15.39 0.83 -22.98
N GLU A 54 -16.65 0.51 -23.24
CA GLU A 54 -17.64 0.19 -22.21
C GLU A 54 -17.22 -1.06 -21.42
N GLY A 55 -17.46 -1.05 -20.10
CA GLY A 55 -17.07 -2.14 -19.20
C GLY A 55 -15.58 -2.23 -18.90
N SER A 56 -14.71 -1.37 -19.49
CA SER A 56 -13.29 -1.36 -19.18
C SER A 56 -12.98 -0.68 -17.85
N PHE A 57 -11.85 -1.06 -17.22
CA PHE A 57 -11.39 -0.44 -15.99
C PHE A 57 -11.14 1.06 -16.17
N ARG A 58 -10.51 1.47 -17.29
CA ARG A 58 -10.28 2.89 -17.62
C ARG A 58 -11.59 3.68 -17.73
N ASN A 59 -12.65 3.09 -18.30
CA ASN A 59 -13.97 3.74 -18.37
C ASN A 59 -14.55 3.95 -16.95
N ALA A 60 -14.46 2.96 -16.08
CA ALA A 60 -14.91 3.06 -14.68
C ALA A 60 -14.16 4.15 -13.90
N LEU A 61 -12.83 4.27 -14.09
CA LEU A 61 -11.99 5.27 -13.43
C LEU A 61 -12.33 6.71 -13.87
N ARG A 62 -12.79 6.92 -15.10
CA ARG A 62 -13.14 8.26 -15.64
C ARG A 62 -14.44 8.85 -15.09
N LYS A 63 -15.24 8.09 -14.37
CA LYS A 63 -16.48 8.60 -13.75
C LYS A 63 -16.12 9.59 -12.63
N LYS A 64 -16.94 10.65 -12.49
CA LYS A 64 -16.65 11.78 -11.57
C LYS A 64 -17.40 11.73 -10.25
N TYR A 65 -18.40 10.85 -10.13
CA TYR A 65 -19.18 10.65 -8.92
C TYR A 65 -18.51 9.61 -8.00
N PRO A 66 -18.88 9.58 -6.69
CA PRO A 66 -18.43 8.54 -5.76
C PRO A 66 -18.76 7.14 -6.29
N ARG A 67 -17.80 6.22 -6.25
CA ARG A 67 -17.96 4.90 -6.85
C ARG A 67 -17.09 3.80 -6.25
N ILE A 68 -17.65 2.61 -6.21
CA ILE A 68 -16.94 1.37 -5.88
C ILE A 68 -16.77 0.59 -7.19
N ILE A 69 -15.54 0.29 -7.58
CA ILE A 69 -15.25 -0.49 -8.78
C ILE A 69 -15.02 -1.95 -8.37
N VAL A 70 -15.85 -2.84 -8.91
CA VAL A 70 -15.75 -4.29 -8.77
C VAL A 70 -15.40 -4.93 -10.10
N PHE A 71 -14.79 -6.12 -10.08
CA PHE A 71 -14.36 -6.82 -11.30
C PHE A 71 -15.15 -8.11 -11.49
N GLU A 72 -15.78 -8.26 -12.64
CA GLU A 72 -16.40 -9.49 -13.14
C GLU A 72 -15.47 -10.26 -14.09
N VAL A 73 -14.25 -9.81 -14.25
CA VAL A 73 -13.20 -10.43 -15.06
C VAL A 73 -11.94 -10.61 -14.23
N SER A 74 -11.10 -11.56 -14.63
CA SER A 74 -9.77 -11.77 -14.06
C SER A 74 -8.77 -11.95 -15.19
N GLY A 75 -7.61 -11.34 -15.06
CA GLY A 75 -6.59 -11.42 -16.09
C GLY A 75 -5.66 -10.20 -16.13
N ILE A 76 -5.01 -10.06 -17.27
CA ILE A 76 -4.08 -8.96 -17.54
C ILE A 76 -4.80 -7.92 -18.40
N ILE A 77 -4.85 -6.68 -17.89
CA ILE A 77 -5.27 -5.51 -18.66
C ILE A 77 -4.01 -4.94 -19.30
N GLU A 78 -3.87 -5.12 -20.62
CA GLU A 78 -2.76 -4.54 -21.37
C GLU A 78 -3.05 -3.08 -21.69
N LEU A 79 -2.51 -2.19 -20.87
CA LEU A 79 -2.69 -0.76 -21.04
C LEU A 79 -2.02 -0.27 -22.34
N GLU A 80 -2.66 0.66 -23.02
CA GLU A 80 -2.16 1.32 -24.25
C GLU A 80 -1.59 2.72 -23.95
N SER A 81 -1.86 3.24 -22.76
CA SER A 81 -1.36 4.51 -22.24
C SER A 81 -1.44 4.53 -20.72
N THR A 82 -0.80 5.53 -20.09
CA THR A 82 -0.91 5.79 -18.64
C THR A 82 -2.35 5.70 -18.17
N LEU A 83 -2.57 4.99 -17.07
CA LEU A 83 -3.87 4.83 -16.43
C LEU A 83 -4.04 5.92 -15.36
N ASP A 84 -4.59 7.07 -15.76
CA ASP A 84 -4.82 8.18 -14.85
C ASP A 84 -6.11 8.00 -14.03
N VAL A 85 -6.00 8.15 -12.71
CA VAL A 85 -7.09 8.21 -11.73
C VAL A 85 -7.25 9.66 -11.28
N ASN A 86 -7.93 10.47 -12.10
CA ASN A 86 -8.05 11.92 -11.89
C ASN A 86 -9.19 12.31 -10.94
N HIS A 87 -10.09 11.41 -10.60
CA HIS A 87 -11.27 11.67 -9.78
C HIS A 87 -11.27 10.75 -8.56
N GLY A 88 -11.27 11.33 -7.40
CA GLY A 88 -11.33 10.66 -6.12
C GLY A 88 -12.72 10.13 -5.77
N GLU A 89 -13.03 10.03 -4.47
CA GLU A 89 -14.22 9.37 -3.95
C GLU A 89 -14.37 7.97 -4.58
N LEU A 90 -13.28 7.17 -4.50
CA LEU A 90 -13.13 5.96 -5.28
C LEU A 90 -12.65 4.78 -4.41
N THR A 91 -13.32 3.64 -4.53
CA THR A 91 -12.80 2.36 -4.07
C THR A 91 -12.53 1.46 -5.27
N ILE A 92 -11.32 0.90 -5.37
CA ILE A 92 -10.93 -0.13 -6.34
C ILE A 92 -10.82 -1.44 -5.57
N ALA A 93 -11.80 -2.31 -5.74
CA ALA A 93 -11.92 -3.57 -5.01
C ALA A 93 -11.40 -4.75 -5.85
N GLY A 94 -10.08 -4.87 -5.99
CA GLY A 94 -9.44 -5.94 -6.78
C GLY A 94 -9.74 -7.35 -6.28
N GLN A 95 -10.07 -7.51 -4.98
CA GLN A 95 -10.47 -8.79 -4.38
C GLN A 95 -11.78 -9.37 -4.96
N SER A 96 -12.61 -8.55 -5.60
CA SER A 96 -13.84 -9.02 -6.26
C SER A 96 -13.58 -9.79 -7.55
N ALA A 97 -12.39 -9.66 -8.15
CA ALA A 97 -12.06 -10.31 -9.40
C ALA A 97 -12.07 -11.85 -9.26
N PRO A 98 -12.78 -12.57 -10.14
CA PRO A 98 -12.82 -14.02 -10.11
C PRO A 98 -11.46 -14.61 -10.55
N GLY A 99 -11.11 -15.81 -10.07
CA GLY A 99 -9.85 -16.48 -10.44
C GLY A 99 -8.60 -15.80 -9.87
N ASP A 100 -7.60 -15.53 -10.71
CA ASP A 100 -6.28 -15.07 -10.28
C ASP A 100 -6.17 -13.54 -10.05
N GLY A 101 -7.29 -12.79 -10.13
CA GLY A 101 -7.29 -11.35 -9.89
C GLY A 101 -6.88 -10.52 -11.11
N ILE A 102 -6.55 -9.25 -10.90
CA ILE A 102 -6.24 -8.26 -11.95
C ILE A 102 -4.77 -7.87 -11.91
N THR A 103 -4.14 -7.86 -13.09
CA THR A 103 -2.80 -7.30 -13.31
C THR A 103 -2.84 -6.24 -14.40
N LEU A 104 -2.28 -5.06 -14.12
CA LEU A 104 -2.04 -4.01 -15.11
C LEU A 104 -0.65 -4.20 -15.71
N LYS A 105 -0.52 -4.01 -17.02
CA LYS A 105 0.71 -4.24 -17.79
C LYS A 105 1.00 -3.07 -18.73
N ASN A 106 2.24 -2.84 -19.07
CA ASN A 106 2.77 -1.93 -20.09
C ASN A 106 2.91 -0.45 -19.68
N PHE A 107 1.98 0.12 -18.93
CA PHE A 107 2.00 1.55 -18.56
C PHE A 107 1.69 1.72 -17.08
N PRO A 108 2.07 2.88 -16.50
CA PRO A 108 1.84 3.17 -15.09
C PRO A 108 0.37 3.41 -14.75
N MET A 109 0.06 3.26 -13.47
CA MET A 109 -1.15 3.80 -12.84
C MET A 109 -0.78 5.07 -12.05
N LYS A 110 -1.42 6.20 -12.36
CA LYS A 110 -1.17 7.50 -11.69
C LYS A 110 -2.42 8.00 -10.99
N VAL A 111 -2.36 8.14 -9.67
CA VAL A 111 -3.48 8.60 -8.84
C VAL A 111 -3.28 10.07 -8.51
N LYS A 112 -4.29 10.87 -8.81
CA LYS A 112 -4.34 12.33 -8.60
C LYS A 112 -5.62 12.77 -7.88
N GLY A 113 -6.53 11.83 -7.59
CA GLY A 113 -7.78 12.08 -6.89
C GLY A 113 -7.62 11.87 -5.39
N ASP A 114 -8.36 12.65 -4.58
CA ASP A 114 -8.44 12.50 -3.13
C ASP A 114 -9.43 11.40 -2.72
N ASN A 115 -9.30 10.91 -1.51
CA ASN A 115 -10.20 9.94 -0.91
C ASN A 115 -10.32 8.65 -1.74
N VAL A 116 -9.21 7.91 -1.81
CA VAL A 116 -9.07 6.72 -2.66
C VAL A 116 -8.67 5.50 -1.84
N ILE A 117 -9.37 4.39 -2.04
CA ILE A 117 -9.05 3.07 -1.50
C ILE A 117 -8.65 2.16 -2.68
N ILE A 118 -7.46 1.55 -2.62
CA ILE A 118 -6.96 0.61 -3.63
C ILE A 118 -6.60 -0.70 -2.95
N ARG A 119 -7.25 -1.79 -3.33
CA ARG A 119 -7.03 -3.10 -2.72
C ARG A 119 -6.83 -4.21 -3.76
N TYR A 120 -5.87 -5.10 -3.52
CA TYR A 120 -5.65 -6.34 -4.26
C TYR A 120 -5.41 -6.17 -5.77
N ILE A 121 -4.76 -5.08 -6.19
CA ILE A 121 -4.38 -4.83 -7.59
C ILE A 121 -2.88 -5.10 -7.75
N ARG A 122 -2.50 -5.66 -8.91
CA ARG A 122 -1.10 -5.75 -9.34
C ARG A 122 -0.84 -4.75 -10.46
N SER A 123 0.23 -3.96 -10.34
CA SER A 123 0.74 -3.14 -11.44
C SER A 123 2.16 -3.60 -11.75
N ARG A 124 2.31 -4.28 -12.88
CA ARG A 124 3.58 -4.85 -13.37
C ARG A 124 3.88 -4.28 -14.74
N MET A 125 4.54 -3.12 -14.77
CA MET A 125 4.69 -2.30 -15.97
C MET A 125 5.47 -3.03 -17.08
N GLY A 126 6.70 -3.45 -16.80
CA GLY A 126 7.60 -4.04 -17.78
C GLY A 126 8.19 -3.03 -18.77
N ASP A 127 9.12 -3.50 -19.60
CA ASP A 127 9.90 -2.69 -20.54
C ASP A 127 9.41 -2.75 -22.01
N GLN A 128 8.38 -3.55 -22.31
CA GLN A 128 7.95 -3.82 -23.69
C GLN A 128 7.53 -2.56 -24.46
N ARG A 129 6.98 -1.55 -23.77
CA ARG A 129 6.58 -0.29 -24.40
C ARG A 129 7.65 0.79 -24.36
N LYS A 130 8.82 0.47 -23.80
CA LYS A 130 9.97 1.40 -23.68
C LYS A 130 9.57 2.72 -23.00
N THR A 131 8.59 2.67 -22.09
CA THR A 131 8.13 3.81 -21.30
C THR A 131 9.01 3.92 -20.07
N GLN A 132 9.54 5.12 -19.80
CA GLN A 132 10.28 5.43 -18.58
C GLN A 132 9.29 5.98 -17.57
N ASP A 133 8.91 5.16 -16.56
CA ASP A 133 7.91 5.57 -15.55
C ASP A 133 7.90 4.60 -14.36
N ASP A 134 7.13 4.98 -13.33
CA ASP A 134 6.82 4.17 -12.15
C ASP A 134 5.73 3.14 -12.47
N ALA A 135 5.65 2.03 -11.73
CA ALA A 135 4.52 1.12 -11.89
C ALA A 135 3.24 1.70 -11.26
N ILE A 136 3.38 2.44 -10.14
CA ILE A 136 2.33 3.26 -9.55
C ILE A 136 2.91 4.55 -9.00
N SER A 137 2.20 5.66 -9.16
CA SER A 137 2.50 6.89 -8.43
C SER A 137 1.23 7.53 -7.84
N ILE A 138 1.32 7.95 -6.58
CA ILE A 138 0.28 8.67 -5.84
C ILE A 138 0.95 9.87 -5.20
N THR A 139 0.66 11.05 -5.71
CA THR A 139 1.31 12.29 -5.26
C THR A 139 0.31 13.43 -5.12
N ASN A 140 0.49 14.26 -4.08
CA ASN A 140 -0.38 15.41 -3.80
C ASN A 140 -1.86 15.04 -3.59
N CYS A 141 -2.14 13.85 -3.07
CA CYS A 141 -3.49 13.36 -2.76
C CYS A 141 -3.75 13.40 -1.25
N LYS A 142 -5.02 13.37 -0.86
CA LYS A 142 -5.46 13.30 0.54
C LYS A 142 -6.32 12.08 0.79
N ASN A 143 -6.19 11.52 2.01
CA ASN A 143 -7.00 10.41 2.50
C ASN A 143 -6.93 9.19 1.56
N VAL A 144 -5.76 8.60 1.44
CA VAL A 144 -5.53 7.46 0.55
C VAL A 144 -5.08 6.25 1.36
N ILE A 145 -5.60 5.08 1.03
CA ILE A 145 -5.09 3.81 1.53
C ILE A 145 -4.87 2.82 0.39
N VAL A 146 -3.67 2.23 0.36
CA VAL A 146 -3.27 1.16 -0.55
C VAL A 146 -3.04 -0.09 0.28
N ASP A 147 -3.75 -1.17 -0.03
CA ASP A 147 -3.79 -2.37 0.78
C ASP A 147 -3.63 -3.64 -0.07
N HIS A 148 -2.71 -4.53 0.33
CA HIS A 148 -2.50 -5.82 -0.31
C HIS A 148 -2.32 -5.73 -1.84
N CYS A 149 -1.48 -4.82 -2.31
CA CYS A 149 -1.16 -4.63 -3.73
C CYS A 149 0.25 -5.15 -4.06
N SER A 150 0.54 -5.36 -5.37
CA SER A 150 1.87 -5.75 -5.83
C SER A 150 2.33 -4.83 -6.97
N PHE A 151 3.51 -4.23 -6.81
CA PHE A 151 4.10 -3.29 -7.77
C PHE A 151 5.49 -3.78 -8.19
N SER A 152 5.69 -3.97 -9.49
CA SER A 152 6.96 -4.53 -9.99
C SER A 152 7.27 -4.10 -11.41
N TRP A 153 8.53 -4.35 -11.81
CA TRP A 153 9.02 -4.21 -13.18
C TRP A 153 8.89 -2.81 -13.76
N ALA A 154 8.97 -1.81 -12.88
CA ALA A 154 9.05 -0.43 -13.32
C ALA A 154 10.43 -0.13 -13.91
N THR A 155 10.46 0.84 -14.77
CA THR A 155 11.68 1.33 -15.43
C THR A 155 12.24 2.59 -14.76
N ASP A 156 11.52 3.13 -13.76
CA ASP A 156 11.96 4.13 -12.78
C ASP A 156 11.72 3.54 -11.37
N GLU A 157 10.80 4.04 -10.55
CA GLU A 157 10.44 3.43 -9.27
C GLU A 157 9.27 2.43 -9.39
N CYS A 158 9.32 1.32 -8.63
CA CYS A 158 8.16 0.43 -8.58
C CYS A 158 6.94 1.10 -7.93
N ALA A 159 7.15 1.94 -6.89
CA ALA A 159 6.04 2.59 -6.20
C ALA A 159 6.46 3.94 -5.62
N THR A 160 5.81 5.01 -6.04
CA THR A 160 6.09 6.38 -5.60
C THR A 160 4.91 6.96 -4.82
N PHE A 161 5.16 7.35 -3.56
CA PHE A 161 4.16 7.89 -2.63
C PHE A 161 4.74 9.06 -1.85
N TYR A 162 4.51 10.30 -2.30
CA TYR A 162 5.00 11.48 -1.58
C TYR A 162 4.08 12.71 -1.71
N ASP A 163 4.29 13.70 -0.86
CA ASP A 163 3.49 14.92 -0.75
C ASP A 163 1.99 14.67 -0.54
N ASN A 164 1.61 13.46 -0.12
CA ASN A 164 0.24 13.11 0.22
C ASN A 164 -0.07 13.54 1.66
N GLU A 165 -1.37 13.66 1.98
CA GLU A 165 -1.87 13.94 3.32
C GLU A 165 -2.79 12.81 3.78
N ASN A 166 -2.52 12.24 4.96
CA ASN A 166 -3.22 11.07 5.49
C ASN A 166 -3.16 9.86 4.53
N LEU A 167 -1.95 9.37 4.29
CA LEU A 167 -1.71 8.20 3.45
C LEU A 167 -1.41 6.97 4.32
N THR A 168 -1.89 5.81 3.91
CA THR A 168 -1.38 4.51 4.34
C THR A 168 -1.07 3.62 3.15
N VAL A 169 0.08 2.96 3.19
CA VAL A 169 0.43 1.82 2.32
C VAL A 169 0.73 0.63 3.22
N GLN A 170 -0.07 -0.40 3.12
CA GLN A 170 0.04 -1.58 3.98
C GLN A 170 0.02 -2.89 3.20
N TYR A 171 0.70 -3.91 3.70
CA TYR A 171 0.72 -5.28 3.18
C TYR A 171 0.96 -5.38 1.67
N SER A 172 1.78 -4.49 1.10
CA SER A 172 2.05 -4.45 -0.34
C SER A 172 3.45 -4.95 -0.68
N ILE A 173 3.59 -5.61 -1.85
CA ILE A 173 4.88 -6.02 -2.42
C ILE A 173 5.38 -4.93 -3.36
N ILE A 174 6.63 -4.52 -3.17
CA ILE A 174 7.39 -3.67 -4.07
C ILE A 174 8.62 -4.47 -4.49
N SER A 175 8.70 -4.88 -5.76
CA SER A 175 9.77 -5.83 -6.14
C SER A 175 10.28 -5.67 -7.56
N GLU A 176 11.53 -6.08 -7.78
CA GLU A 176 12.13 -6.28 -9.09
C GLU A 176 12.00 -5.05 -10.02
N SER A 177 12.45 -3.89 -9.57
CA SER A 177 12.63 -2.74 -10.47
C SER A 177 13.68 -3.06 -11.53
N LEU A 178 13.43 -2.67 -12.79
CA LEU A 178 14.31 -2.97 -13.93
C LEU A 178 15.52 -2.04 -13.94
N ASN A 179 16.72 -2.59 -13.83
CA ASN A 179 17.94 -1.82 -13.59
C ASN A 179 18.56 -1.23 -14.87
N LYS A 180 19.13 -2.05 -15.77
CA LYS A 180 19.64 -1.63 -17.07
C LYS A 180 18.56 -1.77 -18.13
N SER A 181 17.51 -0.99 -18.01
CA SER A 181 16.37 -1.06 -18.91
C SER A 181 16.33 0.16 -19.84
N VAL A 182 15.17 0.78 -20.00
CA VAL A 182 14.94 1.86 -20.96
C VAL A 182 15.17 3.26 -20.40
N HIS A 183 15.54 3.38 -19.12
CA HIS A 183 15.70 4.68 -18.46
C HIS A 183 16.89 5.45 -19.04
N GLN A 184 16.66 6.74 -19.44
CA GLN A 184 17.68 7.57 -20.13
C GLN A 184 18.92 7.87 -19.28
N LYS A 185 18.82 7.83 -17.95
CA LYS A 185 19.95 8.01 -17.02
C LYS A 185 20.80 6.75 -16.84
N GLY A 186 20.50 5.67 -17.57
CA GLY A 186 21.17 4.38 -17.42
C GLY A 186 20.60 3.53 -16.30
N GLU A 187 21.45 2.84 -15.51
CA GLU A 187 21.02 1.95 -14.44
C GLU A 187 20.10 2.63 -13.43
N HIS A 188 18.84 2.14 -13.29
CA HIS A 188 17.77 2.80 -12.54
C HIS A 188 16.83 1.83 -11.79
N GLY A 189 17.35 0.73 -11.25
CA GLY A 189 16.59 -0.28 -10.52
C GLY A 189 16.15 0.18 -9.13
N TYR A 190 15.07 0.95 -9.01
CA TYR A 190 14.67 1.61 -7.76
C TYR A 190 13.33 1.13 -7.20
N GLY A 191 13.28 0.93 -5.87
CA GLY A 191 12.08 0.50 -5.15
C GLY A 191 11.01 1.59 -5.11
N GLY A 192 11.25 2.70 -4.41
CA GLY A 192 10.27 3.76 -4.31
C GLY A 192 10.73 5.03 -3.61
N ILE A 193 10.01 6.13 -3.85
CA ILE A 193 10.14 7.40 -3.12
C ILE A 193 8.90 7.55 -2.24
N TRP A 194 9.10 7.54 -0.91
CA TRP A 194 8.03 7.48 0.08
C TRP A 194 8.13 8.63 1.08
N GLY A 195 7.00 9.23 1.42
CA GLY A 195 6.89 10.32 2.38
C GLY A 195 5.51 10.95 2.37
N GLY A 196 5.34 12.05 3.07
CA GLY A 196 4.10 12.82 3.05
C GLY A 196 3.73 13.45 4.38
N LYS A 197 2.69 14.26 4.32
CA LYS A 197 2.09 14.93 5.46
C LYS A 197 1.17 13.96 6.20
N LYS A 198 1.72 13.26 7.21
CA LYS A 198 1.10 12.14 7.90
C LYS A 198 0.95 10.91 7.00
N ALA A 199 2.04 10.17 6.81
CA ALA A 199 2.07 8.95 6.02
C ALA A 199 2.49 7.75 6.88
N SER A 200 1.76 6.64 6.77
CA SER A 200 2.07 5.35 7.40
C SER A 200 2.42 4.32 6.33
N PHE A 201 3.54 3.66 6.53
CA PHE A 201 4.05 2.61 5.66
C PHE A 201 4.39 1.39 6.50
N HIS A 202 3.54 0.36 6.48
CA HIS A 202 3.73 -0.78 7.36
C HIS A 202 3.41 -2.12 6.71
N HIS A 203 4.07 -3.17 7.19
CA HIS A 203 3.89 -4.54 6.73
C HIS A 203 4.07 -4.70 5.21
N ASN A 204 4.93 -3.89 4.59
CA ASN A 204 5.24 -4.01 3.18
C ASN A 204 6.52 -4.83 2.97
N LEU A 205 6.64 -5.43 1.80
CA LEU A 205 7.84 -6.13 1.35
C LEU A 205 8.52 -5.37 0.22
N PHE A 206 9.77 -4.95 0.44
CA PHE A 206 10.69 -4.52 -0.62
C PHE A 206 11.63 -5.68 -0.97
N ALA A 207 11.74 -6.02 -2.24
CA ALA A 207 12.62 -7.10 -2.67
C ALA A 207 13.30 -6.84 -4.03
N HIS A 208 14.60 -7.11 -4.11
CA HIS A 208 15.37 -7.08 -5.35
C HIS A 208 15.44 -5.71 -6.02
N HIS A 209 15.88 -4.70 -5.27
CA HIS A 209 16.12 -3.37 -5.81
C HIS A 209 17.58 -2.96 -5.69
N LYS A 210 18.07 -2.25 -6.69
CA LYS A 210 19.39 -1.64 -6.61
C LYS A 210 19.47 -0.63 -5.47
N SER A 211 18.44 0.20 -5.31
CA SER A 211 18.39 1.29 -4.34
C SER A 211 16.94 1.72 -4.05
N ARG A 212 16.75 2.70 -3.18
CA ARG A 212 15.45 3.26 -2.78
C ARG A 212 14.51 2.25 -2.11
N ASN A 213 14.95 1.71 -0.96
CA ASN A 213 14.21 0.71 -0.18
C ASN A 213 13.67 1.24 1.19
N PRO A 214 12.88 2.31 1.22
CA PRO A 214 12.63 3.31 0.19
C PRO A 214 13.64 4.49 0.25
N ARG A 215 13.58 5.44 -0.71
CA ARG A 215 14.04 6.81 -0.49
C ARG A 215 12.95 7.55 0.29
N LEU A 216 13.25 8.02 1.48
CA LEU A 216 12.36 8.93 2.22
C LEU A 216 12.36 10.30 1.53
N HIS A 217 11.17 10.80 1.19
CA HIS A 217 11.04 12.03 0.41
C HIS A 217 11.47 13.27 1.19
N GLY A 218 11.05 13.35 2.46
CA GLY A 218 11.22 14.52 3.29
C GLY A 218 10.40 15.73 2.80
N ALA A 219 10.62 16.88 3.40
CA ALA A 219 9.88 18.11 3.07
C ALA A 219 10.40 18.83 1.81
N ARG A 220 11.13 18.13 0.92
CA ARG A 220 11.88 18.75 -0.19
C ARG A 220 11.02 19.57 -1.14
N TYR A 221 9.78 19.17 -1.41
CA TYR A 221 8.92 19.85 -2.38
C TYR A 221 7.86 20.72 -1.71
N HIS A 222 7.10 20.18 -0.78
CA HIS A 222 6.03 20.93 -0.10
C HIS A 222 6.57 22.00 0.87
N LYS A 223 7.85 21.92 1.30
CA LYS A 223 8.52 22.90 2.19
C LYS A 223 7.81 23.17 3.51
N GLN A 224 7.21 22.15 4.10
CA GLN A 224 6.50 22.18 5.38
C GLN A 224 7.06 21.09 6.32
N PRO A 225 8.26 21.29 6.88
CA PRO A 225 8.96 20.28 7.70
C PRO A 225 8.10 19.69 8.82
N ASP A 226 7.39 20.54 9.55
CA ASP A 226 6.55 20.12 10.69
C ASP A 226 5.37 19.24 10.30
N GLN A 227 4.99 19.23 9.01
CA GLN A 227 3.92 18.40 8.50
C GLN A 227 4.41 17.08 7.90
N GLU A 228 5.69 17.00 7.50
CA GLU A 228 6.29 15.74 7.03
C GLU A 228 6.48 14.81 8.21
N ILE A 229 5.49 13.95 8.44
CA ILE A 229 5.44 12.95 9.51
C ILE A 229 5.28 11.57 8.88
N VAL A 230 6.31 10.75 8.99
CA VAL A 230 6.35 9.43 8.38
C VAL A 230 6.52 8.37 9.44
N ASP A 231 5.61 7.40 9.45
CA ASP A 231 5.69 6.19 10.26
C ASP A 231 6.02 4.99 9.38
N PHE A 232 7.27 4.56 9.41
CA PHE A 232 7.80 3.42 8.65
C PHE A 232 8.10 2.27 9.60
N ARG A 233 7.18 1.28 9.69
CA ARG A 233 7.27 0.20 10.67
C ARG A 233 6.91 -1.17 10.13
N ASN A 234 7.43 -2.21 10.74
CA ASN A 234 7.09 -3.59 10.47
C ASN A 234 7.19 -3.98 8.98
N ASN A 235 8.05 -3.30 8.21
CA ASN A 235 8.32 -3.66 6.82
C ASN A 235 9.46 -4.68 6.74
N VAL A 236 9.46 -5.47 5.67
CA VAL A 236 10.55 -6.38 5.33
C VAL A 236 11.28 -5.84 4.12
N ILE A 237 12.59 -5.72 4.24
CA ILE A 237 13.46 -5.23 3.16
C ILE A 237 14.49 -6.30 2.84
N TYR A 238 14.49 -6.78 1.60
CA TYR A 238 15.33 -7.86 1.14
C TYR A 238 16.16 -7.50 -0.08
N ASN A 239 17.40 -7.97 -0.12
CA ASN A 239 18.28 -7.99 -1.28
C ASN A 239 18.49 -6.61 -1.95
N TRP A 240 18.83 -5.60 -1.16
CA TRP A 240 19.26 -4.30 -1.70
C TRP A 240 20.70 -4.37 -2.24
N GLN A 241 20.99 -3.70 -3.36
CA GLN A 241 22.34 -3.73 -3.94
C GLN A 241 23.24 -2.62 -3.38
N SER A 242 22.78 -1.37 -3.34
CA SER A 242 23.63 -0.22 -2.95
C SER A 242 23.09 0.54 -1.74
N ASN A 243 21.93 1.16 -1.81
CA ASN A 243 21.33 1.87 -0.69
C ASN A 243 20.06 1.16 -0.24
N ASN A 244 19.93 1.09 1.08
CA ASN A 244 18.71 0.69 1.76
C ASN A 244 17.76 1.90 1.90
N THR A 245 17.19 2.16 3.08
CA THR A 245 16.43 3.37 3.35
C THR A 245 17.36 4.59 3.41
N TYR A 246 17.00 5.70 2.76
CA TYR A 246 17.81 6.92 2.78
C TYR A 246 17.01 8.18 2.49
N GLY A 247 17.61 9.36 2.70
CA GLY A 247 16.97 10.66 2.47
C GLY A 247 16.34 11.23 3.74
N GLY A 248 15.09 11.67 3.68
CA GLY A 248 14.33 12.21 4.82
C GLY A 248 14.67 13.66 5.16
N GLU A 249 15.03 14.45 4.13
CA GLU A 249 15.43 15.85 4.29
C GLU A 249 14.31 16.67 4.96
N GLU A 250 14.66 17.37 6.03
CA GLU A 250 13.78 18.26 6.81
C GLU A 250 12.49 17.59 7.35
N GLY A 251 12.34 16.26 7.27
CA GLY A 251 11.17 15.55 7.74
C GLY A 251 11.33 14.92 9.12
N ASN A 252 10.25 14.35 9.64
CA ASN A 252 10.18 13.68 10.93
C ASN A 252 9.75 12.23 10.75
N HIS A 253 10.54 11.27 11.23
CA HIS A 253 10.38 9.88 10.86
C HIS A 253 10.45 8.95 12.09
N ASN A 254 9.45 8.07 12.23
CA ASN A 254 9.56 6.85 13.04
C ASN A 254 10.01 5.71 12.11
N ILE A 255 11.12 5.05 12.42
CA ILE A 255 11.59 3.83 11.73
C ILE A 255 11.69 2.74 12.78
N VAL A 256 10.67 1.89 12.85
CA VAL A 256 10.43 1.01 14.00
C VAL A 256 10.13 -0.41 13.55
N ASN A 257 10.78 -1.38 14.20
CA ASN A 257 10.50 -2.81 14.04
C ASN A 257 10.52 -3.31 12.57
N ASN A 258 11.38 -2.74 11.71
CA ASN A 258 11.56 -3.24 10.35
C ASN A 258 12.61 -4.35 10.33
N TYR A 259 12.43 -5.34 9.44
CA TYR A 259 13.34 -6.45 9.25
C TYR A 259 14.12 -6.31 7.94
N TYR A 260 15.43 -6.26 8.04
CA TYR A 260 16.34 -6.12 6.90
C TYR A 260 17.13 -7.40 6.70
N LYS A 261 16.97 -8.05 5.55
CA LYS A 261 17.66 -9.29 5.19
C LYS A 261 18.55 -9.09 3.97
N ALA A 262 19.85 -9.25 4.15
CA ALA A 262 20.80 -9.22 3.03
C ALA A 262 20.54 -10.39 2.08
N GLY A 263 20.69 -10.16 0.78
CA GLY A 263 20.53 -11.17 -0.25
C GLY A 263 21.73 -11.25 -1.19
N PRO A 264 21.61 -12.00 -2.30
CA PRO A 264 22.72 -12.22 -3.24
C PRO A 264 23.29 -10.93 -3.87
N ALA A 265 22.48 -9.87 -4.03
CA ALA A 265 22.95 -8.58 -4.53
C ALA A 265 23.62 -7.71 -3.47
N THR A 266 23.37 -7.96 -2.19
CA THR A 266 23.84 -7.11 -1.09
C THR A 266 25.33 -7.36 -0.84
N ARG A 267 26.21 -6.55 -1.45
CA ARG A 267 27.67 -6.71 -1.37
C ARG A 267 28.32 -5.79 -0.33
N SER A 268 27.76 -4.61 -0.11
CA SER A 268 28.28 -3.59 0.81
C SER A 268 27.18 -3.02 1.70
N LYS A 269 27.57 -2.28 2.74
CA LYS A 269 26.62 -1.64 3.68
C LYS A 269 25.61 -2.63 4.30
N LYS A 270 26.08 -3.84 4.59
CA LYS A 270 25.23 -4.88 5.20
C LYS A 270 24.81 -4.53 6.63
N ASP A 271 25.55 -3.63 7.27
CA ASP A 271 25.37 -3.12 8.62
C ASP A 271 24.62 -1.77 8.65
N LYS A 272 24.14 -1.27 7.49
CA LYS A 272 23.46 0.05 7.40
C LYS A 272 22.06 -0.09 6.82
N PHE A 273 21.07 0.38 7.58
CA PHE A 273 19.69 0.42 7.12
C PHE A 273 19.19 1.85 6.83
N LEU A 274 19.83 2.89 7.37
CA LEU A 274 19.44 4.28 7.18
C LEU A 274 20.63 5.16 6.77
N ASN A 275 20.44 5.98 5.73
CA ASN A 275 21.41 6.98 5.27
C ASN A 275 20.74 8.35 5.13
N PRO A 276 20.70 9.19 6.19
CA PRO A 276 20.07 10.51 6.15
C PRO A 276 20.78 11.47 5.20
N TYR A 277 20.01 12.33 4.51
CA TYR A 277 20.54 13.35 3.62
C TYR A 277 20.26 14.76 4.15
N ALA A 278 21.22 15.66 3.89
CA ALA A 278 21.08 17.08 4.24
C ALA A 278 20.16 17.82 3.22
N PRO A 279 19.42 18.86 3.67
CA PRO A 279 19.28 19.31 5.06
C PRO A 279 18.58 18.25 5.92
N PHE A 280 19.19 17.90 7.04
CA PHE A 280 18.78 16.72 7.81
C PHE A 280 17.40 16.89 8.46
N GLY A 281 16.60 15.83 8.41
CA GLY A 281 15.42 15.62 9.23
C GLY A 281 15.73 14.91 10.53
N THR A 282 14.69 14.52 11.27
CA THR A 282 14.81 13.82 12.55
C THR A 282 14.25 12.39 12.48
N PHE A 283 14.82 11.50 13.31
CA PHE A 283 14.50 10.08 13.28
C PHE A 283 14.36 9.51 14.69
N TYR A 284 13.28 8.78 14.92
CA TYR A 284 13.16 7.84 16.03
C TYR A 284 13.42 6.43 15.50
N LEU A 285 14.38 5.72 16.11
CA LEU A 285 14.82 4.39 15.68
C LEU A 285 14.68 3.41 16.82
N GLU A 286 13.87 2.36 16.67
CA GLU A 286 13.69 1.33 17.68
C GLU A 286 13.34 -0.02 17.04
N GLY A 287 13.88 -1.11 17.60
CA GLY A 287 13.50 -2.48 17.28
C GLY A 287 13.78 -2.93 15.86
N ASN A 288 14.53 -2.14 15.05
CA ASN A 288 14.88 -2.58 13.71
C ASN A 288 15.96 -3.66 13.78
N ILE A 289 15.80 -4.69 12.97
CA ILE A 289 16.72 -5.83 12.89
C ILE A 289 17.36 -5.90 11.51
N ILE A 290 18.69 -5.99 11.49
CA ILE A 290 19.43 -6.47 10.32
C ILE A 290 19.89 -7.88 10.62
N GLU A 291 19.49 -8.85 9.81
CA GLU A 291 19.85 -10.26 9.97
C GLU A 291 21.38 -10.44 10.06
N GLY A 292 21.84 -11.03 11.18
CA GLY A 292 23.26 -11.26 11.44
C GLY A 292 24.09 -10.03 11.87
N GLN A 293 23.47 -8.91 12.27
CA GLN A 293 24.16 -7.69 12.72
C GLN A 293 23.79 -7.33 14.16
N GLU A 294 24.20 -8.16 15.14
CA GLU A 294 23.83 -8.02 16.55
C GLU A 294 24.11 -6.64 17.13
N ASP A 295 25.24 -6.03 16.78
CA ASP A 295 25.61 -4.70 17.26
C ASP A 295 24.60 -3.61 16.85
N VAL A 296 24.03 -3.71 15.64
CA VAL A 296 22.99 -2.82 15.12
C VAL A 296 21.64 -3.13 15.77
N ASN A 297 21.35 -4.41 15.97
CA ASN A 297 20.10 -4.87 16.57
C ASN A 297 19.98 -4.41 18.04
N GLN A 298 21.09 -4.41 18.78
CA GLN A 298 21.14 -3.88 20.15
C GLN A 298 21.14 -2.34 20.21
N ASN A 299 21.65 -1.67 19.20
CA ASN A 299 21.69 -0.21 19.11
C ASN A 299 21.49 0.23 17.65
N ASN A 300 20.25 0.53 17.29
CA ASN A 300 19.88 0.89 15.92
C ASN A 300 20.66 2.09 15.35
N TRP A 301 21.17 2.98 16.18
CA TRP A 301 21.99 4.12 15.72
C TRP A 301 23.32 3.69 15.10
N LYS A 302 23.84 2.50 15.41
CA LYS A 302 25.00 1.91 14.71
C LYS A 302 24.68 1.55 13.26
N GLY A 303 23.39 1.35 12.93
CA GLY A 303 22.90 1.09 11.58
C GLY A 303 22.69 2.33 10.71
N VAL A 304 22.98 3.53 11.25
CA VAL A 304 22.87 4.80 10.51
C VAL A 304 24.20 5.14 9.84
N ALA A 305 24.13 5.49 8.56
CA ALA A 305 25.29 5.91 7.76
C ALA A 305 25.44 7.45 7.81
N ALA A 306 25.67 8.00 8.99
CA ALA A 306 25.92 9.42 9.21
C ALA A 306 27.25 9.64 9.95
N ASP A 307 27.81 10.84 9.81
CA ASP A 307 28.94 11.27 10.63
C ASP A 307 28.48 11.22 12.11
N PRO A 308 29.25 10.58 13.01
CA PRO A 308 28.94 10.53 14.43
C PRO A 308 28.65 11.90 15.06
N SER A 309 29.32 12.96 14.60
CA SER A 309 29.10 14.34 15.06
C SER A 309 27.70 14.89 14.70
N LYS A 310 26.99 14.28 13.78
CA LYS A 310 25.64 14.66 13.36
C LYS A 310 24.54 13.81 14.00
N THR A 311 24.90 12.67 14.58
CA THR A 311 23.92 11.69 15.10
C THR A 311 23.00 12.31 16.15
N GLU A 312 23.53 13.13 17.06
CA GLU A 312 22.73 13.81 18.12
C GLU A 312 21.67 14.75 17.54
N THR A 313 21.96 15.43 16.43
CA THR A 313 21.01 16.35 15.79
C THR A 313 19.92 15.64 14.98
N LEU A 314 20.12 14.37 14.62
CA LEU A 314 19.18 13.55 13.89
C LEU A 314 18.22 12.80 14.82
N ARG A 315 18.61 12.62 16.09
CA ARG A 315 17.98 11.70 17.02
C ARG A 315 16.77 12.31 17.71
N LEU A 316 15.68 11.55 17.72
CA LEU A 316 14.54 11.74 18.61
C LEU A 316 14.60 10.71 19.74
N ASP A 317 14.45 11.18 20.99
CA ASP A 317 14.43 10.33 22.19
C ASP A 317 13.08 9.65 22.42
N ARG A 318 12.03 10.10 21.76
CA ARG A 318 10.67 9.56 21.81
C ARG A 318 10.09 9.48 20.42
N PRO A 319 9.20 8.51 20.18
CA PRO A 319 8.50 8.43 18.90
C PRO A 319 7.63 9.67 18.67
N ILE A 320 7.48 10.03 17.42
CA ILE A 320 6.51 11.03 16.98
C ILE A 320 5.11 10.44 17.16
N ASP A 321 4.16 11.25 17.62
CA ASP A 321 2.76 10.84 17.72
C ASP A 321 2.19 10.54 16.34
N VAL A 322 1.72 9.31 16.17
CA VAL A 322 1.14 8.79 14.94
C VAL A 322 -0.16 8.05 15.22
N THR A 323 -0.96 7.83 14.20
CA THR A 323 -2.13 6.96 14.32
C THR A 323 -1.69 5.55 14.68
N ALA A 324 -2.21 5.01 15.77
CA ALA A 324 -1.80 3.72 16.30
C ALA A 324 -1.97 2.59 15.27
N ILE A 325 -0.92 1.79 15.14
CA ILE A 325 -0.85 0.54 14.41
C ILE A 325 -0.49 -0.54 15.43
N PRO A 326 -1.13 -1.73 15.43
CA PRO A 326 -0.72 -2.83 16.29
C PRO A 326 0.78 -3.08 16.17
N SER A 327 1.45 -3.21 17.30
CA SER A 327 2.92 -3.35 17.31
C SER A 327 3.29 -4.82 17.25
N GLU A 328 4.14 -5.17 16.29
CA GLU A 328 4.85 -6.45 16.21
C GLU A 328 6.35 -6.23 16.38
N SER A 329 7.09 -7.21 16.88
CA SER A 329 8.56 -7.20 16.77
C SER A 329 8.96 -7.33 15.29
N ALA A 330 10.21 -7.01 14.96
CA ALA A 330 10.68 -7.15 13.57
C ALA A 330 10.63 -8.60 13.08
N GLU A 331 10.86 -9.59 13.95
CA GLU A 331 10.77 -11.01 13.62
C GLU A 331 9.33 -11.48 13.41
N GLU A 332 8.39 -11.00 14.24
CA GLU A 332 6.97 -11.25 14.03
C GLU A 332 6.51 -10.63 12.73
N ALA A 333 6.90 -9.38 12.45
CA ALA A 333 6.61 -8.70 11.19
C ALA A 333 7.19 -9.43 9.98
N PHE A 334 8.41 -9.98 10.07
CA PHE A 334 8.95 -10.84 9.00
C PHE A 334 8.03 -12.03 8.69
N THR A 335 7.48 -12.65 9.73
CA THR A 335 6.59 -13.80 9.58
C THR A 335 5.23 -13.40 9.02
N SER A 336 4.60 -12.36 9.58
CA SER A 336 3.26 -11.89 9.18
C SER A 336 3.25 -11.31 7.76
N VAL A 337 4.28 -10.54 7.40
CA VAL A 337 4.45 -10.00 6.04
C VAL A 337 4.56 -11.13 5.01
N LEU A 338 5.44 -12.12 5.22
CA LEU A 338 5.59 -13.21 4.27
C LEU A 338 4.35 -14.13 4.18
N ALA A 339 3.46 -14.10 5.17
CA ALA A 339 2.22 -14.84 5.16
C ALA A 339 1.10 -14.16 4.36
N SER A 340 1.07 -12.82 4.34
CA SER A 340 -0.12 -12.07 3.88
C SER A 340 0.12 -10.98 2.85
N VAL A 341 1.36 -10.62 2.55
CA VAL A 341 1.71 -9.49 1.68
C VAL A 341 1.31 -9.68 0.20
N GLY A 342 1.09 -8.57 -0.48
CA GLY A 342 0.72 -8.52 -1.90
C GLY A 342 -0.76 -8.80 -2.16
N ALA A 343 -1.13 -9.10 -3.39
CA ALA A 343 -2.51 -9.48 -3.72
C ALA A 343 -2.83 -10.89 -3.18
N SER A 344 -2.72 -11.05 -1.85
CA SER A 344 -2.67 -12.34 -1.14
C SER A 344 -3.97 -13.13 -1.16
N HIS A 345 -5.13 -12.48 -1.40
CA HIS A 345 -6.39 -13.20 -1.62
C HIS A 345 -6.27 -14.21 -2.76
N ARG A 346 -5.51 -13.85 -3.83
CA ARG A 346 -5.19 -14.72 -4.97
C ARG A 346 -3.75 -14.47 -5.41
N GLN A 347 -2.78 -14.98 -4.66
CA GLN A 347 -1.36 -14.85 -5.01
C GLN A 347 -1.05 -15.51 -6.35
N ASP A 348 -0.44 -14.77 -7.27
CA ASP A 348 0.09 -15.32 -8.51
C ASP A 348 1.48 -15.97 -8.33
N ALA A 349 2.01 -16.53 -9.41
CA ALA A 349 3.30 -17.22 -9.38
C ALA A 349 4.48 -16.26 -9.05
N ILE A 350 4.36 -14.97 -9.38
CA ILE A 350 5.40 -13.98 -9.14
C ILE A 350 5.46 -13.61 -7.66
N ASP A 351 4.31 -13.26 -7.06
CA ASP A 351 4.26 -12.96 -5.63
C ASP A 351 4.75 -14.13 -4.78
N LYS A 352 4.33 -15.36 -5.14
CA LYS A 352 4.80 -16.60 -4.48
C LYS A 352 6.31 -16.78 -4.59
N ARG A 353 6.87 -16.57 -5.78
CA ARG A 353 8.32 -16.68 -6.01
C ARG A 353 9.09 -15.66 -5.18
N ILE A 354 8.70 -14.38 -5.21
CA ILE A 354 9.34 -13.32 -4.43
C ILE A 354 9.33 -13.65 -2.93
N ILE A 355 8.17 -14.07 -2.39
CA ILE A 355 8.05 -14.44 -0.98
C ILE A 355 8.99 -15.61 -0.64
N GLU A 356 9.08 -16.61 -1.50
CA GLU A 356 9.95 -17.77 -1.30
C GLU A 356 11.44 -17.40 -1.39
N GLU A 357 11.83 -16.53 -2.31
CA GLU A 357 13.19 -16.00 -2.42
C GLU A 357 13.60 -15.24 -1.15
N VAL A 358 12.71 -14.40 -0.60
CA VAL A 358 12.92 -13.71 0.67
C VAL A 358 13.11 -14.70 1.81
N ARG A 359 12.22 -15.71 1.91
CA ARG A 359 12.29 -16.74 2.94
C ARG A 359 13.62 -17.47 2.93
N ASN A 360 14.07 -17.89 1.73
CA ASN A 360 15.28 -18.69 1.55
C ASN A 360 16.58 -17.89 1.44
N GLY A 361 16.51 -16.55 1.32
CA GLY A 361 17.68 -15.73 1.09
C GLY A 361 18.28 -15.93 -0.31
N SER A 362 17.46 -16.21 -1.32
CA SER A 362 17.87 -16.59 -2.68
C SER A 362 17.37 -15.62 -3.75
N ALA A 363 17.75 -15.85 -4.99
CA ALA A 363 17.22 -15.19 -6.17
C ALA A 363 17.10 -16.21 -7.32
N THR A 364 16.04 -16.12 -8.11
CA THR A 364 15.80 -17.02 -9.25
C THR A 364 16.70 -16.69 -10.44
N PHE A 365 16.99 -15.41 -10.65
CA PHE A 365 17.87 -14.96 -11.73
C PHE A 365 19.09 -14.23 -11.15
N GLU A 366 20.29 -14.73 -11.45
CA GLU A 366 21.58 -14.17 -11.01
C GLU A 366 21.58 -13.77 -9.53
N ASN A 367 21.69 -12.47 -9.25
CA ASN A 367 21.66 -11.92 -7.91
C ASN A 367 20.31 -11.28 -7.53
N GLY A 368 19.31 -11.38 -8.40
CA GLY A 368 17.96 -10.82 -8.20
C GLY A 368 17.77 -9.39 -8.70
N ILE A 369 18.84 -8.70 -9.11
CA ILE A 369 18.70 -7.39 -9.77
C ILE A 369 18.57 -7.66 -11.27
N ILE A 370 17.40 -7.44 -11.82
CA ILE A 370 17.04 -7.75 -13.20
C ILE A 370 17.04 -6.51 -14.10
N ASP A 371 17.31 -6.71 -15.38
CA ASP A 371 17.26 -5.65 -16.40
C ASP A 371 15.95 -5.67 -17.21
N SER A 372 15.30 -6.84 -17.27
CA SER A 372 14.00 -7.06 -17.94
C SER A 372 13.17 -8.11 -17.19
N GLN A 373 11.87 -7.97 -17.18
CA GLN A 373 10.96 -8.99 -16.64
C GLN A 373 11.05 -10.32 -17.41
N SER A 374 11.59 -10.33 -18.61
CA SER A 374 11.81 -11.56 -19.38
C SER A 374 12.81 -12.52 -18.72
N GLU A 375 13.73 -12.01 -17.91
CA GLU A 375 14.75 -12.78 -17.18
C GLU A 375 14.12 -13.65 -16.08
N VAL A 376 12.94 -13.27 -15.60
CA VAL A 376 12.20 -14.00 -14.56
C VAL A 376 10.87 -14.59 -15.06
N GLY A 377 10.73 -14.78 -16.38
CA GLY A 377 9.61 -15.51 -16.98
C GLY A 377 8.43 -14.63 -17.42
N SER A 378 8.48 -13.30 -17.26
CA SER A 378 7.43 -12.36 -17.67
C SER A 378 6.08 -12.57 -16.96
N TRP A 379 5.01 -12.03 -17.51
CA TRP A 379 3.67 -12.10 -16.91
C TRP A 379 3.11 -13.53 -16.97
N PRO A 380 2.64 -14.08 -15.84
CA PRO A 380 2.02 -15.42 -15.82
C PRO A 380 0.67 -15.40 -16.51
N LYS A 381 0.25 -16.55 -17.00
CA LYS A 381 -1.13 -16.73 -17.46
C LYS A 381 -2.06 -16.74 -16.26
N HIS A 382 -3.07 -15.88 -16.27
CA HIS A 382 -4.09 -15.83 -15.24
C HIS A 382 -5.23 -16.79 -15.55
N LYS A 383 -5.70 -17.50 -14.55
CA LYS A 383 -6.91 -18.32 -14.62
C LYS A 383 -8.11 -17.42 -14.39
N SER A 384 -9.10 -17.48 -15.28
CA SER A 384 -10.41 -16.85 -15.08
C SER A 384 -11.38 -17.89 -14.53
N MET A 385 -12.31 -17.45 -13.69
CA MET A 385 -13.40 -18.27 -13.18
C MET A 385 -14.73 -17.66 -13.60
N ARG A 386 -15.79 -18.49 -13.58
CA ARG A 386 -17.14 -18.01 -13.87
C ARG A 386 -17.56 -16.98 -12.82
N VAL A 387 -18.07 -15.86 -13.30
CA VAL A 387 -18.68 -14.83 -12.46
C VAL A 387 -19.97 -15.37 -11.85
N PRO A 388 -20.19 -15.24 -10.54
CA PRO A 388 -21.47 -15.54 -9.92
C PRO A 388 -22.58 -14.67 -10.51
N LYS A 389 -23.82 -15.18 -10.50
CA LYS A 389 -24.98 -14.42 -10.98
C LYS A 389 -25.29 -13.29 -10.01
N ASP A 390 -25.52 -12.09 -10.55
CA ASP A 390 -25.91 -10.86 -9.87
C ASP A 390 -27.04 -10.26 -10.71
N SER A 391 -28.29 -10.40 -10.24
CA SER A 391 -29.50 -10.13 -11.03
C SER A 391 -29.87 -8.64 -11.09
N ASP A 392 -29.64 -7.89 -10.04
CA ASP A 392 -29.97 -6.46 -9.92
C ASP A 392 -28.79 -5.54 -10.21
N GLN A 393 -27.58 -6.14 -10.44
CA GLN A 393 -26.35 -5.45 -10.86
C GLN A 393 -25.73 -4.54 -9.80
N ASP A 394 -25.94 -4.82 -8.51
CA ASP A 394 -25.45 -4.01 -7.40
C ASP A 394 -24.05 -4.42 -6.89
N GLY A 395 -23.45 -5.45 -7.51
CA GLY A 395 -22.10 -5.94 -7.24
C GLY A 395 -22.04 -7.06 -6.22
N MET A 396 -23.17 -7.57 -5.74
CA MET A 396 -23.28 -8.72 -4.87
C MET A 396 -23.92 -9.91 -5.59
N PRO A 397 -23.42 -11.16 -5.39
CA PRO A 397 -24.04 -12.32 -6.02
C PRO A 397 -25.40 -12.69 -5.42
N ASP A 398 -26.40 -13.04 -6.24
CA ASP A 398 -27.74 -13.52 -5.85
C ASP A 398 -27.70 -14.54 -4.69
N LYS A 399 -26.73 -15.44 -4.72
CA LYS A 399 -26.58 -16.49 -3.71
C LYS A 399 -26.15 -15.90 -2.36
N TRP A 400 -25.19 -14.97 -2.37
CA TRP A 400 -24.68 -14.35 -1.17
C TRP A 400 -25.76 -13.47 -0.51
N GLU A 401 -26.49 -12.68 -1.31
CA GLU A 401 -27.59 -11.85 -0.84
C GLU A 401 -28.66 -12.67 -0.12
N LYS A 402 -29.15 -13.77 -0.74
CA LYS A 402 -30.10 -14.68 -0.10
C LYS A 402 -29.61 -15.24 1.22
N GLN A 403 -28.32 -15.56 1.32
CA GLN A 403 -27.70 -16.07 2.55
C GLN A 403 -27.63 -15.02 3.65
N ASN A 404 -27.57 -13.74 3.28
CA ASN A 404 -27.49 -12.60 4.19
C ASN A 404 -28.81 -11.85 4.37
N GLY A 405 -29.93 -12.39 3.86
CA GLY A 405 -31.25 -11.82 4.05
C GLY A 405 -31.57 -10.61 3.16
N LEU A 406 -30.81 -10.42 2.07
CA LEU A 406 -31.04 -9.40 1.06
C LEU A 406 -31.90 -9.94 -0.10
N ASN A 407 -32.41 -9.04 -0.95
CA ASN A 407 -33.26 -9.38 -2.08
C ASN A 407 -32.48 -9.26 -3.42
N PRO A 408 -32.13 -10.36 -4.10
CA PRO A 408 -31.34 -10.35 -5.34
C PRO A 408 -31.97 -9.68 -6.55
N ASN A 409 -33.13 -9.05 -6.39
CA ASN A 409 -33.81 -8.30 -7.45
C ASN A 409 -34.01 -6.83 -7.07
N GLN A 410 -33.30 -6.36 -6.04
CA GLN A 410 -33.39 -4.99 -5.55
C GLN A 410 -31.98 -4.44 -5.33
N ASP A 411 -31.54 -3.51 -6.17
CA ASP A 411 -30.27 -2.79 -6.02
C ASP A 411 -30.21 -2.12 -4.63
N ASP A 412 -29.63 -2.83 -3.66
CA ASP A 412 -29.45 -2.37 -2.28
C ASP A 412 -27.97 -2.38 -1.82
N GLY A 413 -27.04 -2.57 -2.75
CA GLY A 413 -25.60 -2.60 -2.48
C GLY A 413 -25.06 -1.37 -1.76
N THR A 414 -25.68 -0.20 -1.95
CA THR A 414 -25.34 1.05 -1.26
C THR A 414 -26.07 1.23 0.09
N GLY A 415 -26.95 0.29 0.45
CA GLY A 415 -27.65 0.27 1.73
C GLY A 415 -26.76 -0.10 2.91
N TYR A 416 -27.27 0.09 4.12
CA TYR A 416 -26.59 -0.18 5.41
C TYR A 416 -27.37 -1.19 6.26
N SER A 417 -28.08 -2.14 5.65
CA SER A 417 -28.93 -3.08 6.38
C SER A 417 -28.13 -4.17 7.10
N LEU A 418 -26.91 -4.48 6.66
CA LEU A 418 -26.06 -5.50 7.24
C LEU A 418 -25.09 -4.95 8.29
N ASP A 419 -24.62 -3.71 8.12
CA ASP A 419 -23.68 -3.05 9.04
C ASP A 419 -23.98 -1.54 9.07
N LYS A 420 -23.77 -0.92 10.24
CA LYS A 420 -24.01 0.52 10.41
C LYS A 420 -22.90 1.41 9.81
N ASN A 421 -21.70 0.88 9.60
CA ASN A 421 -20.50 1.61 9.16
C ASN A 421 -20.13 1.33 7.71
N PHE A 422 -20.55 0.16 7.18
CA PHE A 422 -20.23 -0.31 5.85
C PHE A 422 -21.50 -0.56 5.03
N THR A 423 -21.48 -0.18 3.77
CA THR A 423 -22.56 -0.51 2.84
C THR A 423 -22.64 -2.02 2.60
N ASN A 424 -23.80 -2.52 2.17
CA ASN A 424 -23.99 -3.95 1.93
C ASN A 424 -22.92 -4.53 0.99
N VAL A 425 -22.59 -3.81 -0.09
CA VAL A 425 -21.52 -4.23 -1.00
C VAL A 425 -20.13 -4.22 -0.33
N GLU A 426 -19.85 -3.26 0.59
CA GLU A 426 -18.60 -3.28 1.36
C GLU A 426 -18.55 -4.46 2.33
N VAL A 427 -19.65 -4.83 2.96
CA VAL A 427 -19.75 -6.04 3.79
C VAL A 427 -19.44 -7.29 2.96
N TYR A 428 -20.03 -7.40 1.76
CA TYR A 428 -19.73 -8.48 0.83
C TYR A 428 -18.23 -8.52 0.47
N LEU A 429 -17.67 -7.39 0.02
CA LEU A 429 -16.27 -7.30 -0.41
C LEU A 429 -15.27 -7.62 0.71
N ASN A 430 -15.58 -7.27 1.95
CA ASN A 430 -14.76 -7.59 3.11
C ASN A 430 -14.88 -9.09 3.47
N GLY A 431 -16.09 -9.65 3.41
CA GLY A 431 -16.32 -11.07 3.67
C GLY A 431 -15.64 -12.03 2.69
N LEU A 432 -15.30 -11.58 1.47
CA LEU A 432 -14.50 -12.37 0.53
C LEU A 432 -13.10 -12.74 1.06
N LEU A 433 -12.60 -11.98 2.04
CA LEU A 433 -11.26 -12.16 2.59
C LEU A 433 -11.25 -13.11 3.80
N ASP A 434 -12.40 -13.39 4.40
CA ASP A 434 -12.58 -14.30 5.53
C ASP A 434 -12.70 -15.77 5.08
N GLU A 435 -12.98 -16.01 3.80
CA GLU A 435 -13.10 -17.34 3.20
C GLU A 435 -11.70 -17.93 2.86
N LYS A 436 -10.93 -18.38 3.88
CA LYS A 436 -9.64 -19.10 3.68
C LYS A 436 -9.75 -20.58 4.08
#